data_a5f691e28d73b66f862326405f27262a
#
_entry.id   a5f691e28d73b66f862326405f27262a
#
_cell.length_a   1.000
_cell.length_b   1.000
_cell.length_c   1.000
_cell.angle_alpha   90.00
_cell.angle_beta   90.00
_cell.angle_gamma   90.00
#
_symmetry.space_group_name_H-M   'P 1'
#
loop_
_entity.id
_entity.type
_entity.pdbx_description
1 polymer ?
#
loop_
_entity_poly.entity_id
_entity_poly.type
_entity_poly.pdbx_seq_one_letter_code
_entity_poly.pdbx_strand_id
1 'polypeptide(L)'
;MDMKIALTVWGNRISPVFDAARTLLLADIRNQKVSEKKYEMLNPEAPVRLVERLIELEVEILITGAISQRPASVIESGGVLLIPFICGRVSRALELCAGDSSLVLKMRMPGCRFLNGGFQDE
;
A
#
# COMPACT_ATOMS: atom_id res chain seq x y z
N MET A 1 19.35 -2.49 2.62
CA MET A 1 18.28 -2.47 3.55
C MET A 1 17.16 -3.35 3.12
N ASP A 2 16.67 -4.15 4.03
CA ASP A 2 15.63 -5.10 3.72
C ASP A 2 14.33 -4.65 4.34
N MET A 3 13.24 -4.82 3.61
CA MET A 3 11.95 -4.48 4.16
C MET A 3 10.86 -5.30 3.48
N LYS A 4 9.71 -5.39 4.14
CA LYS A 4 8.54 -6.03 3.58
C LYS A 4 7.48 -4.98 3.36
N ILE A 5 6.86 -5.01 2.20
CA ILE A 5 5.78 -4.09 1.89
C ILE A 5 4.58 -4.89 1.41
N ALA A 6 3.42 -4.26 1.50
CA ALA A 6 2.18 -4.85 1.03
C ALA A 6 1.46 -3.85 0.13
N LEU A 7 0.76 -4.37 -0.87
CA LEU A 7 -0.02 -3.54 -1.77
C LEU A 7 -1.37 -4.19 -1.97
N THR A 8 -2.42 -3.37 -2.02
CA THR A 8 -3.74 -3.87 -2.40
C THR A 8 -3.79 -3.84 -3.92
N VAL A 9 -4.07 -4.98 -4.53
CA VAL A 9 -3.94 -5.10 -5.97
C VAL A 9 -5.20 -5.63 -6.64
N TRP A 10 -5.33 -5.30 -7.91
CA TRP A 10 -6.40 -5.78 -8.76
C TRP A 10 -5.73 -6.13 -10.09
N GLY A 11 -5.46 -7.42 -10.28
CA GLY A 11 -4.68 -7.85 -11.41
C GLY A 11 -3.26 -7.29 -11.30
N ASN A 12 -2.79 -6.66 -12.35
CA ASN A 12 -1.43 -6.11 -12.38
C ASN A 12 -1.38 -4.64 -11.97
N ARG A 13 -2.49 -4.12 -11.40
CA ARG A 13 -2.55 -2.73 -10.99
C ARG A 13 -2.88 -2.62 -9.51
N ILE A 14 -2.49 -1.51 -8.92
CA ILE A 14 -2.92 -1.21 -7.56
C ILE A 14 -4.43 -1.02 -7.61
N SER A 15 -5.14 -1.66 -6.69
CA SER A 15 -6.59 -1.54 -6.65
C SER A 15 -6.97 -0.07 -6.47
N PRO A 16 -7.84 0.49 -7.31
CA PRO A 16 -8.18 1.91 -7.21
C PRO A 16 -8.81 2.28 -5.88
N VAL A 17 -9.50 1.32 -5.24
CA VAL A 17 -10.20 1.59 -3.99
C VAL A 17 -9.93 0.47 -3.02
N PHE A 18 -9.40 0.81 -1.85
CA PHE A 18 -9.11 -0.18 -0.82
C PHE A 18 -10.38 -0.95 -0.42
N ASP A 19 -11.48 -0.22 -0.27
CA ASP A 19 -12.70 -0.84 0.22
C ASP A 19 -13.29 -1.88 -0.72
N ALA A 20 -12.80 -1.93 -1.95
CA ALA A 20 -13.23 -2.94 -2.93
C ALA A 20 -12.14 -3.96 -3.22
N ALA A 21 -10.98 -3.83 -2.61
CA ALA A 21 -9.86 -4.73 -2.90
C ALA A 21 -10.11 -6.11 -2.30
N ARG A 22 -9.62 -7.13 -2.98
CA ARG A 22 -9.79 -8.52 -2.52
C ARG A 22 -8.46 -9.26 -2.48
N THR A 23 -7.39 -8.66 -2.93
CA THR A 23 -6.09 -9.32 -3.00
C THR A 23 -5.02 -8.42 -2.44
N LEU A 24 -4.17 -9.02 -1.64
CA LEU A 24 -3.02 -8.34 -1.05
C LEU A 24 -1.76 -8.96 -1.63
N LEU A 25 -0.87 -8.13 -2.10
CA LEU A 25 0.44 -8.58 -2.55
C LEU A 25 1.47 -8.24 -1.49
N LEU A 26 2.22 -9.25 -1.08
CA LEU A 26 3.30 -9.07 -0.12
C LEU A 26 4.61 -9.19 -0.88
N ALA A 27 5.50 -8.27 -0.67
CA ALA A 27 6.78 -8.27 -1.38
C ALA A 27 7.92 -8.03 -0.41
N ASP A 28 8.98 -8.81 -0.59
CA ASP A 28 10.23 -8.63 0.15
C ASP A 28 11.18 -7.83 -0.72
N ILE A 29 11.77 -6.79 -0.13
CA ILE A 29 12.77 -5.99 -0.83
C ILE A 29 14.09 -6.21 -0.11
N ARG A 30 15.09 -6.66 -0.87
CA ARG A 30 16.42 -6.91 -0.33
C ARG A 30 17.44 -6.34 -1.28
N ASN A 31 18.38 -5.59 -0.74
CA ASN A 31 19.43 -4.98 -1.55
C ASN A 31 18.86 -4.18 -2.71
N GLN A 32 17.80 -3.44 -2.42
CA GLN A 32 17.13 -2.58 -3.40
C GLN A 32 16.51 -3.34 -4.58
N LYS A 33 16.18 -4.61 -4.35
CA LYS A 33 15.52 -5.42 -5.37
C LYS A 33 14.37 -6.20 -4.74
N VAL A 34 13.35 -6.44 -5.53
CA VAL A 34 12.24 -7.29 -5.09
C VAL A 34 12.73 -8.73 -5.15
N SER A 35 12.83 -9.36 -4.00
CA SER A 35 13.37 -10.72 -3.92
C SER A 35 12.27 -11.77 -3.94
N GLU A 36 11.09 -11.46 -3.42
CA GLU A 36 10.03 -12.45 -3.32
C GLU A 36 8.67 -11.78 -3.31
N LYS A 37 7.68 -12.41 -3.92
CA LYS A 37 6.32 -11.91 -3.95
C LYS A 37 5.36 -13.02 -3.58
N LYS A 38 4.28 -12.66 -2.88
CA LYS A 38 3.30 -13.61 -2.44
C LYS A 38 1.94 -12.93 -2.40
N TYR A 39 0.89 -13.64 -2.79
CA TYR A 39 -0.45 -13.09 -2.78
C TYR A 39 -1.27 -13.71 -1.68
N GLU A 40 -2.12 -12.92 -1.04
CA GLU A 40 -3.06 -13.40 -0.04
C GLU A 40 -4.41 -12.78 -0.27
N MET A 41 -5.44 -13.43 0.22
CA MET A 41 -6.78 -12.87 0.17
C MET A 41 -6.90 -11.73 1.17
N LEU A 42 -7.67 -10.72 0.78
CA LEU A 42 -7.87 -9.55 1.60
C LEU A 42 -9.36 -9.34 1.82
N ASN A 43 -9.74 -9.10 3.07
CA ASN A 43 -11.09 -8.67 3.38
C ASN A 43 -11.04 -7.22 3.85
N PRO A 44 -11.43 -6.27 2.99
CA PRO A 44 -11.32 -4.85 3.36
C PRO A 44 -12.30 -4.43 4.45
N GLU A 45 -13.29 -5.28 4.74
CA GLU A 45 -14.26 -4.98 5.79
C GLU A 45 -13.75 -5.35 7.17
N ALA A 46 -12.57 -5.95 7.24
CA ALA A 46 -11.97 -6.34 8.51
C ALA A 46 -10.57 -5.74 8.63
N PRO A 47 -10.45 -4.40 8.70
CA PRO A 47 -9.13 -3.77 8.74
C PRO A 47 -8.32 -4.13 9.97
N VAL A 48 -8.96 -4.44 11.09
CA VAL A 48 -8.22 -4.87 12.28
C VAL A 48 -7.49 -6.18 12.02
N ARG A 49 -8.14 -7.11 11.34
CA ARG A 49 -7.51 -8.38 11.01
C ARG A 49 -6.37 -8.18 10.02
N LEU A 50 -6.55 -7.25 9.09
CA LEU A 50 -5.49 -6.94 8.15
C LEU A 50 -4.26 -6.44 8.90
N VAL A 51 -4.46 -5.51 9.83
CA VAL A 51 -3.35 -4.97 10.61
C VAL A 51 -2.65 -6.07 11.38
N GLU A 52 -3.41 -6.96 12.01
CA GLU A 52 -2.83 -8.07 12.76
C GLU A 52 -1.97 -8.93 11.85
N ARG A 53 -2.47 -9.19 10.65
CA ARG A 53 -1.72 -10.00 9.68
C ARG A 53 -0.45 -9.29 9.23
N LEU A 54 -0.54 -7.99 8.96
CA LEU A 54 0.63 -7.23 8.55
C LEU A 54 1.71 -7.21 9.62
N ILE A 55 1.30 -7.05 10.87
CA ILE A 55 2.24 -7.07 11.99
C ILE A 55 2.87 -8.44 12.12
N GLU A 56 2.07 -9.49 12.01
CA GLU A 56 2.55 -10.85 12.10
C GLU A 56 3.61 -11.14 11.03
N LEU A 57 3.41 -10.59 9.84
CA LEU A 57 4.33 -10.78 8.73
C LEU A 57 5.46 -9.76 8.72
N GLU A 58 5.47 -8.85 9.68
CA GLU A 58 6.49 -7.81 9.79
C GLU A 58 6.51 -6.86 8.59
N VAL A 59 5.33 -6.60 8.05
CA VAL A 59 5.19 -5.65 6.95
C VAL A 59 5.28 -4.23 7.51
N GLU A 60 6.09 -3.39 6.88
CA GLU A 60 6.32 -2.04 7.35
C GLU A 60 5.45 -1.00 6.66
N ILE A 61 5.13 -1.25 5.40
CA ILE A 61 4.43 -0.28 4.56
C ILE A 61 3.29 -0.96 3.84
N LEU A 62 2.13 -0.30 3.83
CA LEU A 62 0.99 -0.74 3.04
C LEU A 62 0.67 0.35 2.01
N ILE A 63 0.67 -0.03 0.73
CA ILE A 63 0.38 0.87 -0.36
C ILE A 63 -1.02 0.55 -0.89
N THR A 64 -1.87 1.56 -0.97
CA THR A 64 -3.24 1.37 -1.42
C THR A 64 -3.64 2.44 -2.42
N GLY A 65 -4.78 2.23 -3.07
CA GLY A 65 -5.45 3.29 -3.80
C GLY A 65 -6.23 4.17 -2.84
N ALA A 66 -7.36 4.69 -3.30
CA ALA A 66 -8.21 5.49 -2.44
C ALA A 66 -8.71 4.64 -1.27
N ILE A 67 -8.79 5.23 -0.09
CA ILE A 67 -9.19 4.50 1.09
C ILE A 67 -10.02 5.43 1.96
N SER A 68 -11.11 4.90 2.53
CA SER A 68 -11.95 5.70 3.40
C SER A 68 -11.25 5.90 4.74
N GLN A 69 -11.73 6.89 5.48
CA GLN A 69 -11.06 7.33 6.69
C GLN A 69 -11.00 6.25 7.76
N ARG A 70 -12.04 5.47 7.90
CA ARG A 70 -12.11 4.50 8.97
C ARG A 70 -11.04 3.40 8.86
N PRO A 71 -10.96 2.66 7.76
CA PRO A 71 -9.90 1.68 7.65
C PRO A 71 -8.51 2.32 7.66
N ALA A 72 -8.36 3.53 7.11
CA ALA A 72 -7.08 4.21 7.14
C ALA A 72 -6.64 4.45 8.58
N SER A 73 -7.56 4.91 9.43
CA SER A 73 -7.25 5.15 10.84
C SER A 73 -6.85 3.88 11.56
N VAL A 74 -7.54 2.77 11.27
CA VAL A 74 -7.23 1.50 11.91
C VAL A 74 -5.83 1.05 11.52
N ILE A 75 -5.49 1.16 10.26
CA ILE A 75 -4.18 0.71 9.77
C ILE A 75 -3.07 1.56 10.39
N GLU A 76 -3.25 2.87 10.38
CA GLU A 76 -2.24 3.76 10.95
C GLU A 76 -2.07 3.57 12.45
N SER A 77 -3.17 3.33 13.14
CA SER A 77 -3.11 3.09 14.58
C SER A 77 -2.34 1.82 14.91
N GLY A 78 -2.27 0.89 13.97
CA GLY A 78 -1.54 -0.34 14.16
C GLY A 78 -0.05 -0.20 13.98
N GLY A 79 0.42 0.96 13.56
CA GLY A 79 1.86 1.18 13.40
C GLY A 79 2.41 0.89 12.03
N VAL A 80 1.54 0.51 11.08
CA VAL A 80 1.97 0.28 9.70
C VAL A 80 1.93 1.62 8.97
N LEU A 81 2.97 1.92 8.22
CA LEU A 81 2.98 3.14 7.43
C LEU A 81 2.05 2.97 6.24
N LEU A 82 1.00 3.77 6.19
CA LEU A 82 0.04 3.71 5.10
C LEU A 82 0.40 4.75 4.04
N ILE A 83 0.52 4.31 2.80
CA ILE A 83 0.73 5.22 1.67
C ILE A 83 -0.49 5.07 0.76
N PRO A 84 -1.48 5.96 0.90
CA PRO A 84 -2.73 5.84 0.14
C PRO A 84 -2.71 6.66 -1.13
N PHE A 85 -3.74 6.49 -1.94
CA PHE A 85 -3.99 7.25 -3.15
C PHE A 85 -2.92 7.04 -4.22
N ILE A 86 -2.37 5.85 -4.27
CA ILE A 86 -1.41 5.46 -5.30
C ILE A 86 -2.16 4.74 -6.41
N CYS A 87 -1.84 5.01 -7.66
CA CYS A 87 -2.48 4.32 -8.77
C CYS A 87 -1.43 3.93 -9.80
N GLY A 88 -1.75 2.90 -10.58
CA GLY A 88 -0.88 2.46 -11.65
C GLY A 88 -0.50 1.01 -11.53
N ARG A 89 0.55 0.64 -12.23
CA ARG A 89 0.96 -0.76 -12.30
C ARG A 89 1.73 -1.19 -11.07
N VAL A 90 1.45 -2.38 -10.63
CA VAL A 90 2.14 -2.98 -9.48
C VAL A 90 3.65 -3.04 -9.72
N SER A 91 4.04 -3.44 -10.93
CA SER A 91 5.47 -3.56 -11.24
C SER A 91 6.19 -2.24 -11.07
N ARG A 92 5.54 -1.15 -11.46
CA ARG A 92 6.14 0.17 -11.32
C ARG A 92 6.27 0.56 -9.86
N ALA A 93 5.22 0.30 -9.08
CA ALA A 93 5.25 0.62 -7.65
C ALA A 93 6.35 -0.16 -6.94
N LEU A 94 6.49 -1.43 -7.28
CA LEU A 94 7.54 -2.25 -6.66
C LEU A 94 8.93 -1.75 -7.04
N GLU A 95 9.11 -1.38 -8.29
CA GLU A 95 10.38 -0.84 -8.76
C GLU A 95 10.78 0.41 -7.98
N LEU A 96 9.83 1.32 -7.83
CA LEU A 96 10.09 2.56 -7.11
C LEU A 96 10.38 2.30 -5.63
N CYS A 97 9.60 1.43 -5.02
CA CYS A 97 9.82 1.10 -3.61
C CYS A 97 11.15 0.42 -3.38
N ALA A 98 11.59 -0.40 -4.34
CA ALA A 98 12.86 -1.10 -4.19
C ALA A 98 14.03 -0.13 -4.17
N GLY A 99 13.93 0.96 -4.93
CA GLY A 99 14.95 2.00 -4.90
C GLY A 99 14.88 2.80 -3.61
N ASP A 100 13.70 3.31 -3.32
CA ASP A 100 13.45 4.11 -2.13
C ASP A 100 11.93 4.16 -2.00
N SER A 101 11.39 3.70 -0.88
CA SER A 101 9.95 3.60 -0.73
C SER A 101 9.22 4.92 -0.94
N SER A 102 9.87 6.04 -0.66
CA SER A 102 9.22 7.33 -0.87
C SER A 102 9.00 7.64 -2.34
N LEU A 103 9.70 6.97 -3.24
CA LEU A 103 9.53 7.21 -4.67
C LEU A 103 8.15 6.79 -5.17
N VAL A 104 7.47 5.91 -4.46
CA VAL A 104 6.14 5.48 -4.87
C VAL A 104 5.16 6.65 -4.85
N LEU A 105 5.48 7.70 -4.11
CA LEU A 105 4.62 8.89 -4.08
C LEU A 105 4.49 9.55 -5.44
N LYS A 106 5.39 9.26 -6.35
CA LYS A 106 5.29 9.77 -7.73
C LYS A 106 4.08 9.20 -8.45
N MET A 107 3.49 8.13 -7.92
CA MET A 107 2.33 7.49 -8.54
C MET A 107 1.03 7.89 -7.87
N ARG A 108 1.00 9.00 -7.16
CA ARG A 108 -0.23 9.46 -6.53
C ARG A 108 -1.30 9.81 -7.55
N MET A 109 -2.52 9.54 -7.18
CA MET A 109 -3.65 9.84 -8.04
C MET A 109 -3.72 11.33 -8.35
N PRO A 110 -4.14 11.67 -9.58
CA PRO A 110 -4.32 13.08 -9.92
C PRO A 110 -5.27 13.76 -8.94
N GLY A 111 -4.94 14.98 -8.53
CA GLY A 111 -5.76 15.73 -7.61
C GLY A 111 -5.50 15.46 -6.16
N CYS A 112 -4.72 14.43 -5.84
CA CYS A 112 -4.41 14.11 -4.47
C CYS A 112 -3.04 14.59 -4.10
N ARG A 113 -2.87 15.89 -4.01
CA ARG A 113 -1.59 16.43 -3.70
C ARG A 113 -1.24 16.37 -2.26
N PHE A 114 -2.27 16.41 -1.42
CA PHE A 114 -2.03 16.46 -0.03
C PHE A 114 -2.59 15.28 0.59
N LEU A 115 -1.79 14.58 1.24
CA LEU A 115 -2.23 13.43 1.96
C LEU A 115 -2.54 13.75 3.38
N ASN A 116 -2.14 14.91 3.82
CA ASN A 116 -2.36 15.30 5.18
C ASN A 116 -3.58 16.18 5.31
N GLY A 117 -4.58 15.87 4.52
CA GLY A 117 -5.83 16.53 4.65
C GLY A 117 -6.01 17.72 3.80
N GLY A 118 -5.02 18.18 3.20
CA GLY A 118 -5.22 19.25 2.30
C GLY A 118 -5.49 18.75 0.94
N PHE A 119 -6.49 19.29 0.28
CA PHE A 119 -6.77 19.00 -1.01
C PHE A 119 -6.63 20.20 -1.75
N GLN A 120 -5.74 20.30 -2.55
CA GLN A 120 -5.59 21.49 -3.26
C GLN A 120 -6.03 21.29 -4.56
N ASP A 121 -6.66 21.97 -5.04
CA ASP A 121 -6.94 21.82 -6.27
C ASP A 121 -6.27 22.55 -7.03
N GLU A 122 -5.82 22.55 -7.39
CA GLU A 122 -5.18 23.27 -8.12
C GLU A 122 -5.26 23.26 -9.04
#